data_13844f25d391e15bcf10998e09e95468
#
_entry.id   13844f25d391e15bcf10998e09e95468
#
_cell.length_a   1.000
_cell.length_b   1.000
_cell.length_c   1.000
_cell.angle_alpha   90.00
_cell.angle_beta   90.00
_cell.angle_gamma   90.00
#
_symmetry.space_group_name_H-M   'P 1'
#
loop_
_entity.id
_entity.type
_entity.pdbx_description
1 polymer ?
#
loop_
_entity_poly.entity_id
_entity_poly.type
_entity_poly.pdbx_seq_one_letter_code
_entity_poly.pdbx_strand_id
1 'polypeptide(L)'
;MEKSPREQFIELMIDNMKSTGLDDTTSKIIATLFLEKEEICLEELSKKTGYSISLISTAIKFMETNGLLIKFKKPHSKKIYVKMENDMIQHTVLMLKRKQKYVIEKVKETLPNIISAYKKNNSSKEELKIIEKYYKDTIFMDKVIEEMIKKLEGHN
;
A
#
# COMPACT_ATOMS: atom_id res chain seq x y z
N MET A 1 15.69 26.63 16.79
CA MET A 1 16.64 25.50 16.71
C MET A 1 16.59 24.91 15.32
N GLU A 2 17.71 24.64 14.74
CA GLU A 2 17.78 24.01 13.42
C GLU A 2 17.39 22.53 13.56
N LYS A 3 16.52 22.03 12.65
CA LYS A 3 16.05 20.64 12.66
C LYS A 3 17.20 19.70 12.30
N SER A 4 17.27 18.57 12.98
CA SER A 4 18.26 17.54 12.64
C SER A 4 18.01 16.99 11.22
N PRO A 5 19.03 16.45 10.54
CA PRO A 5 18.85 15.81 9.22
C PRO A 5 17.80 14.69 9.23
N ARG A 6 17.67 13.96 10.35
CA ARG A 6 16.65 12.93 10.52
C ARG A 6 15.23 13.52 10.53
N GLU A 7 15.03 14.63 11.25
CA GLU A 7 13.73 15.31 11.28
C GLU A 7 13.37 15.90 9.92
N GLN A 8 14.34 16.50 9.22
CA GLN A 8 14.14 17.01 7.86
C GLN A 8 13.73 15.90 6.88
N PHE A 9 14.35 14.72 6.96
CA PHE A 9 13.98 13.57 6.12
C PHE A 9 12.57 13.04 6.46
N ILE A 10 12.23 12.93 7.73
CA ILE A 10 10.88 12.51 8.16
C ILE A 10 9.82 13.48 7.64
N GLU A 11 10.05 14.78 7.73
CA GLU A 11 9.13 15.79 7.21
C GLU A 11 8.95 15.69 5.69
N LEU A 12 10.06 15.56 4.94
CA LEU A 12 10.00 15.33 3.50
C LEU A 12 9.16 14.12 3.14
N MET A 13 9.33 13.01 3.86
CA MET A 13 8.52 11.81 3.65
C MET A 13 7.05 12.02 3.97
N ILE A 14 6.74 12.72 5.07
CA ILE A 14 5.37 13.04 5.45
C ILE A 14 4.70 13.86 4.34
N ASP A 15 5.34 14.93 3.87
CA ASP A 15 4.82 15.80 2.83
C ASP A 15 4.57 15.03 1.52
N ASN A 16 5.49 14.17 1.13
CA ASN A 16 5.32 13.30 -0.04
C ASN A 16 4.10 12.39 0.09
N MET A 17 3.91 11.73 1.22
CA MET A 17 2.77 10.84 1.45
C MET A 17 1.45 11.61 1.51
N LYS A 18 1.41 12.77 2.15
CA LYS A 18 0.23 13.64 2.19
C LYS A 18 -0.17 14.12 0.80
N SER A 19 0.80 14.40 -0.07
CA SER A 19 0.53 14.77 -1.47
C SER A 19 -0.18 13.66 -2.25
N THR A 20 -0.07 12.39 -1.81
CA THR A 20 -0.77 11.23 -2.38
C THR A 20 -2.09 10.90 -1.67
N GLY A 21 -2.51 11.73 -0.71
CA GLY A 21 -3.80 11.59 -0.01
C GLY A 21 -3.76 10.78 1.29
N LEU A 22 -2.58 10.41 1.80
CA LEU A 22 -2.48 9.82 3.13
C LEU A 22 -2.73 10.87 4.22
N ASP A 23 -3.36 10.45 5.32
CA ASP A 23 -3.54 11.28 6.50
C ASP A 23 -2.23 11.51 7.28
N ASP A 24 -2.20 12.55 8.11
CA ASP A 24 -1.03 12.96 8.89
C ASP A 24 -0.50 11.85 9.81
N THR A 25 -1.41 11.13 10.47
CA THR A 25 -1.05 10.09 11.44
C THR A 25 -0.34 8.93 10.74
N THR A 26 -0.96 8.40 9.69
CA THR A 26 -0.40 7.29 8.90
C THR A 26 0.92 7.71 8.26
N SER A 27 1.00 8.90 7.67
CA SER A 27 2.22 9.42 7.05
C SER A 27 3.37 9.53 8.06
N LYS A 28 3.14 10.05 9.27
CA LYS A 28 4.16 10.15 10.32
C LYS A 28 4.62 8.78 10.83
N ILE A 29 3.70 7.83 10.97
CA ILE A 29 4.04 6.46 11.39
C ILE A 29 4.91 5.78 10.33
N ILE A 30 4.53 5.86 9.05
CA ILE A 30 5.31 5.31 7.93
C ILE A 30 6.70 5.94 7.90
N ALA A 31 6.81 7.27 7.92
CA ALA A 31 8.09 7.96 7.87
C ALA A 31 9.01 7.59 9.05
N THR A 32 8.42 7.38 10.24
CA THR A 32 9.16 6.93 11.41
C THR A 32 9.66 5.50 11.24
N LEU A 33 8.78 4.57 10.82
CA LEU A 33 9.12 3.16 10.62
C LEU A 33 10.13 2.94 9.49
N PHE A 34 10.09 3.76 8.46
CA PHE A 34 11.02 3.66 7.32
C PHE A 34 12.50 3.79 7.74
N LEU A 35 12.78 4.54 8.80
CA LEU A 35 14.12 4.71 9.34
C LEU A 35 14.50 3.68 10.42
N GLU A 36 13.58 2.79 10.80
CA GLU A 36 13.88 1.73 11.77
C GLU A 36 14.45 0.50 11.04
N LYS A 37 15.67 0.13 11.40
CA LYS A 37 16.35 -1.06 10.82
C LYS A 37 15.77 -2.37 11.34
N GLU A 38 15.33 -2.35 12.60
CA GLU A 38 14.80 -3.51 13.32
C GLU A 38 13.30 -3.35 13.59
N GLU A 39 12.70 -4.42 14.03
CA GLU A 39 11.33 -4.37 14.49
C GLU A 39 11.17 -3.52 15.75
N ILE A 40 10.09 -2.79 15.86
CA ILE A 40 9.78 -1.90 16.98
C ILE A 40 8.43 -2.29 17.61
N CYS A 41 8.33 -2.23 18.95
CA CYS A 41 7.04 -2.45 19.61
C CYS A 41 6.16 -1.18 19.59
N LEU A 42 4.83 -1.37 19.75
CA LEU A 42 3.89 -0.25 19.66
C LEU A 42 4.12 0.80 20.74
N GLU A 43 4.57 0.41 21.93
CA GLU A 43 4.89 1.34 23.03
C GLU A 43 6.08 2.24 22.69
N GLU A 44 7.09 1.69 22.02
CA GLU A 44 8.24 2.46 21.57
C GLU A 44 7.88 3.36 20.39
N LEU A 45 7.07 2.87 19.44
CA LEU A 45 6.54 3.66 18.34
C LEU A 45 5.68 4.83 18.87
N SER A 46 4.89 4.60 19.92
CA SER A 46 4.13 5.64 20.62
C SER A 46 5.04 6.75 21.15
N LYS A 47 6.14 6.38 21.78
CA LYS A 47 7.13 7.36 22.29
C LYS A 47 7.78 8.16 21.16
N LYS A 48 8.14 7.50 20.06
CA LYS A 48 8.80 8.17 18.91
C LYS A 48 7.86 9.10 18.14
N THR A 49 6.60 8.74 18.02
CA THR A 49 5.61 9.53 17.23
C THR A 49 4.84 10.54 18.07
N GLY A 50 4.75 10.32 19.38
CA GLY A 50 3.89 11.09 20.28
C GLY A 50 2.41 10.72 20.21
N TYR A 51 2.05 9.67 19.46
CA TYR A 51 0.67 9.20 19.34
C TYR A 51 0.31 8.15 20.37
N SER A 52 -0.97 8.08 20.76
CA SER A 52 -1.48 7.03 21.64
C SER A 52 -1.38 5.64 20.96
N ILE A 53 -1.23 4.59 21.76
CA ILE A 53 -1.20 3.21 21.27
C ILE A 53 -2.48 2.86 20.52
N SER A 54 -3.63 3.37 20.94
CA SER A 54 -4.92 3.17 20.25
C SER A 54 -4.90 3.74 18.83
N LEU A 55 -4.42 4.96 18.66
CA LEU A 55 -4.31 5.61 17.35
C LEU A 55 -3.32 4.86 16.44
N ILE A 56 -2.16 4.48 17.00
CA ILE A 56 -1.17 3.67 16.28
C ILE A 56 -1.77 2.33 15.86
N SER A 57 -2.48 1.62 16.73
CA SER A 57 -3.09 0.34 16.41
C SER A 57 -4.06 0.42 15.23
N THR A 58 -4.82 1.53 15.12
CA THR A 58 -5.73 1.78 13.99
C THR A 58 -4.95 1.96 12.69
N ALA A 59 -3.91 2.80 12.69
CA ALA A 59 -3.06 3.02 11.53
C ALA A 59 -2.31 1.73 11.12
N ILE A 60 -1.76 0.98 12.08
CA ILE A 60 -1.07 -0.30 11.85
C ILE A 60 -2.00 -1.33 11.19
N LYS A 61 -3.26 -1.42 11.61
CA LYS A 61 -4.25 -2.32 11.00
C LYS A 61 -4.46 -1.98 9.52
N PHE A 62 -4.59 -0.70 9.19
CA PHE A 62 -4.68 -0.24 7.80
C PHE A 62 -3.41 -0.61 7.01
N MET A 63 -2.23 -0.32 7.57
CA MET A 63 -0.94 -0.60 6.93
C MET A 63 -0.71 -2.10 6.71
N GLU A 64 -1.04 -2.93 7.69
CA GLU A 64 -0.97 -4.40 7.61
C GLU A 64 -1.89 -4.94 6.50
N THR A 65 -3.14 -4.48 6.46
CA THR A 65 -4.12 -4.85 5.43
C THR A 65 -3.63 -4.49 4.03
N ASN A 66 -2.94 -3.36 3.89
CA ASN A 66 -2.36 -2.92 2.62
C ASN A 66 -0.97 -3.51 2.34
N GLY A 67 -0.44 -4.36 3.23
CA GLY A 67 0.85 -5.01 3.05
C GLY A 67 2.07 -4.09 3.18
N LEU A 68 1.90 -2.95 3.87
CA LEU A 68 2.97 -1.98 4.10
C LEU A 68 3.92 -2.41 5.23
N LEU A 69 3.45 -3.25 6.13
CA LEU A 69 4.22 -3.78 7.25
C LEU A 69 3.72 -5.16 7.66
N ILE A 70 4.50 -5.84 8.48
CA ILE A 70 4.10 -7.04 9.19
C ILE A 70 3.95 -6.74 10.68
N LYS A 71 2.96 -7.36 11.30
CA LYS A 71 2.68 -7.30 12.73
C LYS A 71 2.78 -8.69 13.35
N PHE A 72 3.50 -8.81 14.45
CA PHE A 72 3.75 -10.10 15.09
C PHE A 72 4.01 -9.97 16.59
N LYS A 73 4.04 -11.11 17.29
CA LYS A 73 4.45 -11.22 18.68
C LYS A 73 5.74 -12.04 18.77
N LYS A 74 6.64 -11.63 19.64
CA LYS A 74 7.83 -12.43 19.96
C LYS A 74 7.51 -13.50 20.99
N PRO A 75 8.20 -14.66 20.98
CA PRO A 75 8.11 -15.63 22.05
C PRO A 75 8.36 -14.97 23.42
N HIS A 76 7.58 -15.35 24.41
CA HIS A 76 7.65 -14.84 25.80
C HIS A 76 7.40 -13.33 25.97
N SER A 77 6.87 -12.64 24.94
CA SER A 77 6.50 -11.23 25.02
C SER A 77 4.99 -11.03 24.83
N LYS A 78 4.40 -10.16 25.67
CA LYS A 78 3.02 -9.70 25.51
C LYS A 78 2.91 -8.52 24.52
N LYS A 79 4.05 -7.95 24.13
CA LYS A 79 4.11 -6.78 23.25
C LYS A 79 3.83 -7.16 21.79
N ILE A 80 3.24 -6.23 21.07
CA ILE A 80 3.04 -6.30 19.62
C ILE A 80 4.20 -5.57 18.96
N TYR A 81 4.86 -6.24 18.03
CA TYR A 81 5.96 -5.70 17.22
C TYR A 81 5.49 -5.49 15.80
N VAL A 82 6.07 -4.49 15.17
CA VAL A 82 5.88 -4.19 13.75
C VAL A 82 7.23 -4.04 13.06
N LYS A 83 7.28 -4.44 11.80
CA LYS A 83 8.43 -4.22 10.92
C LYS A 83 7.92 -3.81 9.55
N MET A 84 8.51 -2.77 9.01
CA MET A 84 8.22 -2.27 7.66
C MET A 84 9.39 -2.60 6.74
N GLU A 85 9.07 -2.91 5.47
CA GLU A 85 10.08 -2.97 4.43
C GLU A 85 10.56 -1.54 4.12
N ASN A 86 11.84 -1.29 4.32
CA ASN A 86 12.46 0.01 4.07
C ASN A 86 13.19 0.11 2.72
N ASP A 87 13.19 -0.95 1.94
CA ASP A 87 13.58 -0.91 0.54
C ASP A 87 12.39 -0.45 -0.32
N MET A 88 12.50 0.76 -0.85
CA MET A 88 11.44 1.37 -1.65
C MET A 88 11.15 0.56 -2.92
N ILE A 89 12.15 -0.05 -3.53
CA ILE A 89 11.98 -0.87 -4.74
C ILE A 89 11.20 -2.15 -4.40
N GLN A 90 11.63 -2.87 -3.37
CA GLN A 90 10.94 -4.07 -2.91
C GLN A 90 9.50 -3.79 -2.47
N HIS A 91 9.30 -2.69 -1.75
CA HIS A 91 7.96 -2.25 -1.37
C HIS A 91 7.07 -1.97 -2.61
N THR A 92 7.61 -1.26 -3.60
CA THR A 92 6.87 -0.97 -4.84
C THR A 92 6.50 -2.26 -5.59
N VAL A 93 7.44 -3.20 -5.72
CA VAL A 93 7.20 -4.51 -6.34
C VAL A 93 6.08 -5.26 -5.61
N LEU A 94 6.12 -5.30 -4.28
CA LEU A 94 5.09 -5.94 -3.47
C LEU A 94 3.69 -5.33 -3.74
N MET A 95 3.59 -4.00 -3.76
CA MET A 95 2.33 -3.30 -4.02
C MET A 95 1.79 -3.58 -5.43
N LEU A 96 2.66 -3.60 -6.44
CA LEU A 96 2.27 -3.93 -7.81
C LEU A 96 1.77 -5.38 -7.93
N LYS A 97 2.47 -6.35 -7.35
CA LYS A 97 2.05 -7.76 -7.30
C LYS A 97 0.70 -7.95 -6.60
N ARG A 98 0.48 -7.21 -5.50
CA ARG A 98 -0.82 -7.23 -4.81
C ARG A 98 -1.95 -6.66 -5.67
N LYS A 99 -1.70 -5.57 -6.40
CA LYS A 99 -2.68 -5.01 -7.35
C LYS A 99 -3.04 -6.01 -8.45
N GLN A 100 -2.06 -6.71 -9.03
CA GLN A 100 -2.32 -7.78 -10.00
C GLN A 100 -3.21 -8.86 -9.39
N LYS A 101 -2.81 -9.43 -8.26
CA LYS A 101 -3.49 -10.56 -7.63
C LYS A 101 -4.91 -10.25 -7.15
N TYR A 102 -5.11 -9.12 -6.48
CA TYR A 102 -6.39 -8.85 -5.80
C TYR A 102 -7.36 -7.96 -6.58
N VAL A 103 -6.88 -7.25 -7.58
CA VAL A 103 -7.71 -6.34 -8.38
C VAL A 103 -7.82 -6.84 -9.81
N ILE A 104 -6.68 -6.98 -10.49
CA ILE A 104 -6.66 -7.25 -11.94
C ILE A 104 -7.15 -8.66 -12.25
N GLU A 105 -6.71 -9.67 -11.54
CA GLU A 105 -7.18 -11.06 -11.72
C GLU A 105 -8.69 -11.15 -11.52
N LYS A 106 -9.22 -10.53 -10.47
CA LYS A 106 -10.67 -10.49 -10.22
C LYS A 106 -11.44 -9.81 -11.35
N VAL A 107 -10.92 -8.72 -11.90
CA VAL A 107 -11.53 -8.04 -13.04
C VAL A 107 -11.54 -8.96 -14.27
N LYS A 108 -10.41 -9.64 -14.56
CA LYS A 108 -10.29 -10.58 -15.68
C LYS A 108 -11.27 -11.75 -15.57
N GLU A 109 -11.50 -12.27 -14.39
CA GLU A 109 -12.41 -13.38 -14.14
C GLU A 109 -13.88 -12.96 -14.21
N THR A 110 -14.21 -11.79 -13.71
CA THR A 110 -15.63 -11.41 -13.48
C THR A 110 -16.20 -10.57 -14.62
N LEU A 111 -15.44 -9.64 -15.16
CA LEU A 111 -15.95 -8.61 -16.08
C LEU A 111 -16.44 -9.16 -17.43
N PRO A 112 -15.81 -10.20 -18.05
CA PRO A 112 -16.35 -10.80 -19.28
C PRO A 112 -17.78 -11.30 -19.16
N ASN A 113 -18.14 -11.89 -18.01
CA ASN A 113 -19.49 -12.37 -17.75
C ASN A 113 -20.47 -11.21 -17.60
N ILE A 114 -20.09 -10.13 -16.94
CA ILE A 114 -20.88 -8.90 -16.80
C ILE A 114 -21.14 -8.29 -18.16
N ILE A 115 -20.12 -8.13 -19.00
CA ILE A 115 -20.22 -7.62 -20.37
C ILE A 115 -21.18 -8.47 -21.20
N SER A 116 -21.07 -9.80 -21.10
CA SER A 116 -21.97 -10.72 -21.78
C SER A 116 -23.41 -10.56 -21.35
N ALA A 117 -23.67 -10.39 -20.05
CA ALA A 117 -25.00 -10.14 -19.50
C ALA A 117 -25.59 -8.81 -19.99
N TYR A 118 -24.82 -7.75 -20.03
CA TYR A 118 -25.24 -6.44 -20.58
C TYR A 118 -25.67 -6.57 -22.05
N LYS A 119 -24.93 -7.31 -22.87
CA LYS A 119 -25.27 -7.55 -24.29
C LYS A 119 -26.58 -8.34 -24.45
N LYS A 120 -26.80 -9.36 -23.62
CA LYS A 120 -28.01 -10.20 -23.68
C LYS A 120 -29.27 -9.47 -23.21
N ASN A 121 -29.15 -8.67 -22.19
CA ASN A 121 -30.29 -8.03 -21.54
C ASN A 121 -30.72 -6.71 -22.18
N ASN A 122 -30.12 -6.34 -23.32
CA ASN A 122 -30.37 -5.08 -24.02
C ASN A 122 -30.27 -3.84 -23.11
N SER A 123 -29.33 -3.90 -22.14
CA SER A 123 -29.06 -2.85 -21.16
C SER A 123 -28.46 -1.62 -21.83
N SER A 124 -28.24 -0.54 -21.07
CA SER A 124 -27.69 0.71 -21.57
C SER A 124 -26.42 0.50 -22.41
N LYS A 125 -26.45 0.90 -23.68
CA LYS A 125 -25.29 0.83 -24.60
C LYS A 125 -24.16 1.75 -24.15
N GLU A 126 -24.49 2.84 -23.48
CA GLU A 126 -23.50 3.81 -22.98
C GLU A 126 -22.72 3.23 -21.80
N GLU A 127 -23.42 2.62 -20.84
CA GLU A 127 -22.77 1.92 -19.72
C GLU A 127 -21.92 0.75 -20.21
N LEU A 128 -22.41 -0.02 -21.16
CA LEU A 128 -21.65 -1.12 -21.76
C LEU A 128 -20.32 -0.63 -22.35
N LYS A 129 -20.30 0.49 -23.08
CA LYS A 129 -19.07 1.07 -23.62
C LYS A 129 -18.08 1.45 -22.53
N ILE A 130 -18.57 2.02 -21.42
CA ILE A 130 -17.71 2.38 -20.25
C ILE A 130 -17.11 1.12 -19.65
N ILE A 131 -17.91 0.07 -19.45
CA ILE A 131 -17.48 -1.19 -18.86
C ILE A 131 -16.45 -1.90 -19.78
N GLU A 132 -16.71 -1.97 -21.07
CA GLU A 132 -15.78 -2.55 -22.05
C GLU A 132 -14.45 -1.78 -22.11
N LYS A 133 -14.51 -0.44 -22.05
CA LYS A 133 -13.31 0.39 -21.98
C LYS A 133 -12.53 0.10 -20.69
N TYR A 134 -13.19 0.07 -19.55
CA TYR A 134 -12.55 -0.26 -18.26
C TYR A 134 -11.84 -1.62 -18.31
N TYR A 135 -12.48 -2.64 -18.89
CA TYR A 135 -11.86 -3.96 -19.07
C TYR A 135 -10.59 -3.89 -19.94
N LYS A 136 -10.71 -3.24 -21.11
CA LYS A 136 -9.57 -3.07 -22.02
C LYS A 136 -8.40 -2.33 -21.36
N ASP A 137 -8.70 -1.23 -20.66
CA ASP A 137 -7.69 -0.44 -19.96
C ASP A 137 -7.03 -1.26 -18.82
N THR A 138 -7.81 -2.09 -18.12
CA THR A 138 -7.27 -3.00 -17.07
C THR A 138 -6.31 -4.04 -17.65
N ILE A 139 -6.64 -4.65 -18.80
CA ILE A 139 -5.75 -5.60 -19.48
C ILE A 139 -4.45 -4.93 -19.95
N PHE A 140 -4.54 -3.69 -20.43
CA PHE A 140 -3.35 -2.92 -20.81
C PHE A 140 -2.49 -2.59 -19.59
N MET A 141 -3.11 -2.13 -18.49
CA MET A 141 -2.41 -1.82 -17.24
C MET A 141 -1.71 -3.05 -16.65
N ASP A 142 -2.30 -4.24 -16.76
CA ASP A 142 -1.66 -5.48 -16.30
C ASP A 142 -0.32 -5.73 -16.98
N LYS A 143 -0.26 -5.57 -18.29
CA LYS A 143 0.99 -5.72 -19.07
C LYS A 143 2.04 -4.70 -18.64
N VAL A 144 1.64 -3.43 -18.47
CA VAL A 144 2.54 -2.37 -18.02
C VAL A 144 3.09 -2.67 -16.61
N ILE A 145 2.23 -3.13 -15.71
CA ILE A 145 2.64 -3.51 -14.35
C ILE A 145 3.62 -4.68 -14.39
N GLU A 146 3.38 -5.69 -15.22
CA GLU A 146 4.29 -6.83 -15.37
C GLU A 146 5.69 -6.39 -15.84
N GLU A 147 5.75 -5.51 -16.85
CA GLU A 147 7.01 -4.95 -17.34
C GLU A 147 7.72 -4.11 -16.27
N MET A 148 6.95 -3.33 -15.50
CA MET A 148 7.48 -2.51 -14.41
C MET A 148 8.08 -3.39 -13.30
N ILE A 149 7.38 -4.45 -12.90
CA ILE A 149 7.90 -5.41 -11.92
C ILE A 149 9.23 -6.01 -12.39
N LYS A 150 9.30 -6.49 -13.63
CA LYS A 150 10.53 -7.05 -14.20
C LYS A 150 11.70 -6.06 -14.17
N LYS A 151 11.44 -4.80 -14.51
CA LYS A 151 12.48 -3.74 -14.46
C LYS A 151 12.95 -3.45 -13.04
N LEU A 152 12.02 -3.38 -12.09
CA LEU A 152 12.35 -3.10 -10.70
C LEU A 152 13.11 -4.27 -10.06
N GLU A 153 12.71 -5.52 -10.31
CA GLU A 153 13.41 -6.70 -9.82
C GLU A 153 14.81 -6.87 -10.42
N GLY A 154 15.03 -6.38 -11.64
CA GLY A 154 16.34 -6.37 -12.29
C GLY A 154 17.25 -5.20 -11.88
N HIS A 155 16.80 -4.32 -11.01
CA HIS A 155 17.58 -3.17 -10.53
C HIS A 155 18.57 -3.53 -9.41
N ASN A 156 18.38 -4.66 -8.73
CA ASN A 156 19.25 -5.13 -7.63
C ASN A 156 20.46 -5.90 -8.13
#